data_8c5ae7d7693828bee1006ab1c61baf22
#
_entry.id   8c5ae7d7693828bee1006ab1c61baf22
#
_cell.length_a   1.000
_cell.length_b   1.000
_cell.length_c   1.000
_cell.angle_alpha   90.00
_cell.angle_beta   90.00
_cell.angle_gamma   90.00
#
_symmetry.space_group_name_H-M   'P 1'
#
loop_
_entity.id
_entity.type
_entity.pdbx_description
1 polymer ?
#
loop_
_entity_poly.entity_id
_entity_poly.type
_entity_poly.pdbx_seq_one_letter_code
_entity_poly.pdbx_strand_id
1 'polypeptide(L)'
;MSDINLKGKSFLTLLDFTPEEIEYMIETAARYKKMKKEGVSHKIHEGKNVALIFEKTSTRTLCAFEVAAADLGMHAVYLDSKGSQIGKKESIADTAKVLGRMFDGIEYRGFGQERVEELAKYSGVPVWNGLTDEFHPTQILATLLTIKEHFGKLKGIKLCFMGDARFNMGVSMMIGCAKMGLEYTAVAPEKYFPPKEIVEKCKEIAKETGAKITLESDVDKAVKGADVIYTDVWVSMGEKEEVWKERIEDLLPYQVNSSVMEKAGKDAIFLHCLPSFHDLETDIGKEIFDKYGLSAMEVTDDVFQSPSSLVFDEAENRMHTIKAVMALTL
;
A
#
# COMPACT_ATOMS: atom_id res chain seq x y z
N MET A 1 -17.24 22.86 2.94
CA MET A 1 -16.40 21.75 3.37
C MET A 1 -16.04 22.02 4.81
N SER A 2 -16.29 21.08 5.74
CA SER A 2 -15.81 21.20 7.12
C SER A 2 -14.29 21.41 7.06
N ASP A 3 -13.74 22.29 7.92
CA ASP A 3 -12.30 22.53 8.04
C ASP A 3 -11.62 21.24 8.54
N ILE A 4 -11.24 20.34 7.61
CA ILE A 4 -10.50 19.14 7.94
C ILE A 4 -9.09 19.57 8.35
N ASN A 5 -8.74 19.32 9.61
CA ASN A 5 -7.43 19.60 10.18
C ASN A 5 -6.76 18.29 10.58
N LEU A 6 -5.69 17.91 9.87
CA LEU A 6 -4.91 16.71 10.13
C LEU A 6 -3.57 17.01 10.83
N LYS A 7 -3.29 18.27 11.13
CA LYS A 7 -2.02 18.68 11.74
C LYS A 7 -1.75 17.94 13.05
N GLY A 8 -0.56 17.38 13.17
CA GLY A 8 -0.14 16.58 14.32
C GLY A 8 -0.63 15.12 14.31
N LYS A 9 -1.49 14.72 13.37
CA LYS A 9 -2.01 13.35 13.27
C LYS A 9 -0.95 12.42 12.68
N SER A 10 -0.72 11.26 13.31
CA SER A 10 0.08 10.18 12.72
C SER A 10 -0.74 9.41 11.70
N PHE A 11 -0.09 8.85 10.69
CA PHE A 11 -0.70 8.07 9.61
C PHE A 11 -0.28 6.61 9.72
N LEU A 12 -0.94 5.83 10.59
CA LEU A 12 -0.56 4.45 10.93
C LEU A 12 -1.38 3.42 10.17
N THR A 13 -2.68 3.66 10.03
CA THR A 13 -3.62 2.84 9.29
C THR A 13 -4.79 3.69 8.79
N LEU A 14 -5.46 3.29 7.70
CA LEU A 14 -6.67 3.98 7.22
C LEU A 14 -7.87 3.83 8.17
N LEU A 15 -7.81 2.92 9.14
CA LEU A 15 -8.84 2.82 10.17
C LEU A 15 -8.95 4.09 11.03
N ASP A 16 -7.84 4.81 11.19
CA ASP A 16 -7.74 6.01 12.06
C ASP A 16 -8.36 7.26 11.42
N PHE A 17 -8.82 7.17 10.17
CA PHE A 17 -9.31 8.30 9.39
C PHE A 17 -10.76 8.09 8.95
N THR A 18 -11.50 9.21 8.85
CA THR A 18 -12.84 9.19 8.25
C THR A 18 -12.76 9.11 6.72
N PRO A 19 -13.85 8.71 6.04
CA PRO A 19 -13.91 8.75 4.58
C PRO A 19 -13.58 10.13 4.00
N GLU A 20 -14.04 11.20 4.65
CA GLU A 20 -13.82 12.58 4.22
C GLU A 20 -12.34 12.99 4.38
N GLU A 21 -11.67 12.56 5.45
CA GLU A 21 -10.25 12.78 5.66
C GLU A 21 -9.41 12.06 4.61
N ILE A 22 -9.76 10.81 4.26
CA ILE A 22 -9.10 10.03 3.20
C ILE A 22 -9.32 10.69 1.84
N GLU A 23 -10.53 11.09 1.51
CA GLU A 23 -10.85 11.81 0.27
C GLU A 23 -10.03 13.11 0.17
N TYR A 24 -9.93 13.87 1.25
CA TYR A 24 -9.13 15.10 1.29
C TYR A 24 -7.64 14.86 1.04
N MET A 25 -7.07 13.76 1.56
CA MET A 25 -5.70 13.34 1.25
C MET A 25 -5.53 13.02 -0.24
N ILE A 26 -6.47 12.28 -0.83
CA ILE A 26 -6.45 11.90 -2.26
C ILE A 26 -6.55 13.14 -3.16
N GLU A 27 -7.47 14.07 -2.86
CA GLU A 27 -7.62 15.32 -3.62
C GLU A 27 -6.39 16.23 -3.50
N THR A 28 -5.78 16.28 -2.31
CA THR A 28 -4.54 17.01 -2.09
C THR A 28 -3.38 16.38 -2.88
N ALA A 29 -3.31 15.05 -2.93
CA ALA A 29 -2.31 14.34 -3.74
C ALA A 29 -2.47 14.64 -5.24
N ALA A 30 -3.69 14.57 -5.76
CA ALA A 30 -3.99 14.93 -7.15
C ALA A 30 -3.57 16.37 -7.49
N ARG A 31 -3.82 17.32 -6.57
CA ARG A 31 -3.40 18.71 -6.69
C ARG A 31 -1.86 18.84 -6.75
N TYR A 32 -1.13 18.16 -5.85
CA TYR A 32 0.34 18.18 -5.87
C TYR A 32 0.93 17.47 -7.09
N LYS A 33 0.30 16.41 -7.57
CA LYS A 33 0.68 15.76 -8.85
C LYS A 33 0.57 16.74 -10.01
N LYS A 34 -0.53 17.47 -10.09
CA LYS A 34 -0.72 18.51 -11.12
C LYS A 34 0.33 19.63 -11.00
N MET A 35 0.53 20.18 -9.79
CA MET A 35 1.54 21.21 -9.54
C MET A 35 2.95 20.77 -9.96
N LYS A 36 3.34 19.54 -9.63
CA LYS A 36 4.65 18.99 -10.02
C LYS A 36 4.78 18.88 -11.55
N LYS A 37 3.75 18.38 -12.25
CA LYS A 37 3.73 18.31 -13.72
C LYS A 37 3.84 19.70 -14.38
N GLU A 38 3.25 20.72 -13.80
CA GLU A 38 3.26 22.10 -14.26
C GLU A 38 4.50 22.90 -13.82
N GLY A 39 5.43 22.30 -13.08
CA GLY A 39 6.62 22.95 -12.55
C GLY A 39 6.33 24.00 -11.45
N VAL A 40 5.14 23.96 -10.84
CA VAL A 40 4.73 24.89 -9.78
C VAL A 40 5.35 24.47 -8.45
N SER A 41 6.17 25.34 -7.87
CA SER A 41 6.78 25.10 -6.55
C SER A 41 5.71 25.03 -5.46
N HIS A 42 5.91 24.08 -4.53
CA HIS A 42 5.01 23.87 -3.38
C HIS A 42 5.77 23.55 -2.09
N LYS A 43 6.87 24.27 -1.86
CA LYS A 43 7.74 24.14 -0.66
C LYS A 43 7.09 24.74 0.59
N ILE A 44 6.00 24.15 1.04
CA ILE A 44 5.20 24.66 2.17
C ILE A 44 5.80 24.34 3.55
N HIS A 45 6.78 23.46 3.62
CA HIS A 45 7.47 23.03 4.85
C HIS A 45 8.98 23.27 4.77
N GLU A 46 9.37 24.39 4.19
CA GLU A 46 10.78 24.75 4.03
C GLU A 46 11.51 24.78 5.38
N GLY A 47 12.68 24.13 5.44
CA GLY A 47 13.54 24.05 6.63
C GLY A 47 13.16 22.97 7.63
N LYS A 48 12.08 22.22 7.43
CA LYS A 48 11.75 21.06 8.28
C LYS A 48 12.61 19.85 7.97
N ASN A 49 12.77 18.98 8.95
CA ASN A 49 13.57 17.75 8.85
C ASN A 49 12.71 16.55 9.18
N VAL A 50 12.85 15.46 8.42
CA VAL A 50 12.11 14.21 8.64
C VAL A 50 13.06 13.02 8.70
N ALA A 51 12.83 12.08 9.63
CA ALA A 51 13.55 10.84 9.74
C ALA A 51 12.85 9.75 8.94
N LEU A 52 13.62 8.97 8.17
CA LEU A 52 13.14 7.81 7.41
C LEU A 52 13.79 6.54 7.97
N ILE A 53 13.03 5.78 8.77
CA ILE A 53 13.52 4.57 9.47
C ILE A 53 13.14 3.33 8.67
N PHE A 54 14.14 2.58 8.21
CA PHE A 54 13.94 1.37 7.42
C PHE A 54 14.56 0.15 8.12
N GLU A 55 13.72 -0.72 8.67
CA GLU A 55 14.09 -2.06 9.11
C GLU A 55 13.93 -3.10 7.99
N LYS A 56 13.04 -2.84 7.02
CA LYS A 56 12.88 -3.58 5.76
C LYS A 56 13.25 -2.68 4.59
N THR A 57 14.10 -3.16 3.70
CA THR A 57 14.55 -2.41 2.51
C THR A 57 13.38 -2.11 1.57
N SER A 58 13.42 -0.97 0.89
CA SER A 58 12.47 -0.61 -0.16
C SER A 58 12.96 0.56 -0.99
N THR A 59 13.23 0.34 -2.26
CA THR A 59 13.58 1.41 -3.21
C THR A 59 12.43 2.39 -3.38
N ARG A 60 11.23 1.90 -3.67
CA ARG A 60 10.07 2.76 -3.96
C ARG A 60 9.64 3.62 -2.79
N THR A 61 9.52 3.04 -1.59
CA THR A 61 9.11 3.81 -0.40
C THR A 61 10.14 4.86 -0.03
N LEU A 62 11.44 4.53 -0.07
CA LEU A 62 12.52 5.48 0.19
C LEU A 62 12.47 6.64 -0.79
N CYS A 63 12.51 6.36 -2.10
CA CYS A 63 12.46 7.40 -3.13
C CYS A 63 11.18 8.26 -3.03
N ALA A 64 10.04 7.64 -2.74
CA ALA A 64 8.77 8.38 -2.62
C ALA A 64 8.79 9.38 -1.46
N PHE A 65 9.30 8.99 -0.27
CA PHE A 65 9.42 9.89 0.87
C PHE A 65 10.50 10.96 0.66
N GLU A 66 11.67 10.60 0.14
CA GLU A 66 12.75 11.57 -0.13
C GLU A 66 12.33 12.63 -1.14
N VAL A 67 11.73 12.22 -2.27
CA VAL A 67 11.27 13.16 -3.30
C VAL A 67 10.10 13.99 -2.79
N ALA A 68 9.17 13.39 -2.03
CA ALA A 68 8.06 14.12 -1.42
C ALA A 68 8.57 15.19 -0.42
N ALA A 69 9.55 14.84 0.42
CA ALA A 69 10.18 15.76 1.35
C ALA A 69 10.86 16.93 0.60
N ALA A 70 11.67 16.63 -0.42
CA ALA A 70 12.34 17.64 -1.23
C ALA A 70 11.36 18.59 -1.94
N ASP A 71 10.28 18.06 -2.52
CA ASP A 71 9.24 18.87 -3.17
C ASP A 71 8.53 19.81 -2.18
N LEU A 72 8.38 19.40 -0.91
CA LEU A 72 7.80 20.21 0.16
C LEU A 72 8.81 21.17 0.83
N GLY A 73 10.09 21.12 0.44
CA GLY A 73 11.16 21.97 1.00
C GLY A 73 11.78 21.41 2.29
N MET A 74 11.56 20.13 2.58
CA MET A 74 12.10 19.46 3.75
C MET A 74 13.42 18.75 3.45
N HIS A 75 14.18 18.47 4.50
CA HIS A 75 15.34 17.58 4.46
C HIS A 75 15.00 16.22 5.05
N ALA A 76 15.26 15.14 4.31
CA ALA A 76 15.05 13.77 4.75
C ALA A 76 16.38 13.13 5.19
N VAL A 77 16.36 12.44 6.32
CA VAL A 77 17.52 11.69 6.87
C VAL A 77 17.16 10.21 6.89
N TYR A 78 17.85 9.42 6.08
CA TYR A 78 17.70 7.98 6.04
C TYR A 78 18.42 7.30 7.22
N LEU A 79 17.71 6.46 7.95
CA LEU A 79 18.19 5.69 9.09
C LEU A 79 18.06 4.18 8.80
N ASP A 80 19.17 3.57 8.41
CA ASP A 80 19.26 2.12 8.14
C ASP A 80 19.29 1.32 9.45
N SER A 81 18.66 0.16 9.45
CA SER A 81 18.64 -0.78 10.58
C SER A 81 20.03 -1.30 10.96
N LYS A 82 20.99 -1.37 10.02
CA LYS A 82 22.37 -1.82 10.28
C LYS A 82 23.19 -0.75 10.98
N GLY A 83 22.95 0.52 10.66
CA GLY A 83 23.61 1.69 11.26
C GLY A 83 22.93 2.22 12.52
N SER A 84 21.71 1.74 12.83
CA SER A 84 20.88 2.22 13.95
C SER A 84 20.97 1.34 15.19
N GLN A 85 20.79 1.94 16.37
CA GLN A 85 20.70 1.26 17.65
C GLN A 85 19.23 0.89 18.03
N ILE A 86 18.26 1.29 17.20
CA ILE A 86 16.81 1.12 17.41
C ILE A 86 16.45 -0.33 17.66
N GLY A 87 15.80 -0.59 18.81
CA GLY A 87 15.36 -1.94 19.20
C GLY A 87 16.48 -2.92 19.53
N LYS A 88 17.75 -2.48 19.56
CA LYS A 88 18.92 -3.32 19.91
C LYS A 88 19.55 -2.92 21.24
N LYS A 89 20.09 -1.70 21.31
CA LYS A 89 20.71 -1.13 22.51
C LYS A 89 19.86 -0.03 23.12
N GLU A 90 18.88 0.47 22.39
CA GLU A 90 17.98 1.50 22.81
C GLU A 90 16.53 1.05 22.57
N SER A 91 15.61 1.35 23.50
CA SER A 91 14.21 1.04 23.35
C SER A 91 13.57 1.89 22.24
N ILE A 92 12.49 1.39 21.63
CA ILE A 92 11.71 2.16 20.63
C ILE A 92 11.20 3.47 21.25
N ALA A 93 10.71 3.43 22.49
CA ALA A 93 10.21 4.59 23.21
C ALA A 93 11.30 5.67 23.43
N ASP A 94 12.53 5.28 23.77
CA ASP A 94 13.63 6.24 23.98
C ASP A 94 14.11 6.81 22.64
N THR A 95 14.27 5.96 21.64
CA THR A 95 14.55 6.41 20.27
C THR A 95 13.49 7.41 19.78
N ALA A 96 12.21 7.12 20.00
CA ALA A 96 11.11 8.02 19.62
C ALA A 96 11.23 9.40 20.27
N LYS A 97 11.52 9.45 21.59
CA LYS A 97 11.71 10.71 22.32
C LYS A 97 12.92 11.51 21.81
N VAL A 98 13.99 10.82 21.44
CA VAL A 98 15.19 11.48 20.88
C VAL A 98 14.88 12.05 19.50
N LEU A 99 14.35 11.20 18.59
CA LEU A 99 14.05 11.62 17.22
C LEU A 99 12.99 12.72 17.17
N GLY A 100 11.95 12.64 18.00
CA GLY A 100 10.92 13.68 18.09
C GLY A 100 11.39 15.05 18.59
N ARG A 101 12.64 15.14 19.15
CA ARG A 101 13.29 16.41 19.49
C ARG A 101 14.22 16.93 18.40
N MET A 102 14.54 16.11 17.41
CA MET A 102 15.44 16.44 16.32
C MET A 102 14.69 16.65 14.99
N PHE A 103 13.59 15.93 14.81
CA PHE A 103 12.82 15.88 13.56
C PHE A 103 11.39 16.38 13.74
N ASP A 104 10.81 16.91 12.68
CA ASP A 104 9.42 17.37 12.63
C ASP A 104 8.42 16.25 12.33
N GLY A 105 8.90 15.13 11.77
CA GLY A 105 8.11 13.94 11.46
C GLY A 105 8.99 12.72 11.25
N ILE A 106 8.41 11.52 11.38
CA ILE A 106 9.12 10.24 11.32
C ILE A 106 8.37 9.28 10.40
N GLU A 107 9.04 8.74 9.40
CA GLU A 107 8.58 7.58 8.66
C GLU A 107 9.16 6.31 9.28
N TYR A 108 8.36 5.25 9.31
CA TYR A 108 8.80 3.92 9.70
C TYR A 108 8.34 2.87 8.69
N ARG A 109 9.29 2.06 8.25
CA ARG A 109 9.05 0.86 7.45
C ARG A 109 9.76 -0.34 8.10
N GLY A 110 8.98 -1.31 8.55
CA GLY A 110 9.58 -2.44 9.29
C GLY A 110 8.63 -3.62 9.48
N PHE A 111 8.68 -4.18 10.68
CA PHE A 111 7.98 -5.40 11.06
C PHE A 111 6.64 -5.08 11.75
N GLY A 112 6.45 -5.49 13.00
CA GLY A 112 5.18 -5.40 13.70
C GLY A 112 4.62 -3.98 13.85
N GLN A 113 3.31 -3.89 13.80
CA GLN A 113 2.56 -2.62 13.93
C GLN A 113 2.79 -1.93 15.27
N GLU A 114 3.02 -2.69 16.33
CA GLU A 114 3.30 -2.17 17.67
C GLU A 114 4.50 -1.22 17.70
N ARG A 115 5.49 -1.40 16.82
CA ARG A 115 6.68 -0.53 16.76
C ARG A 115 6.37 0.86 16.25
N VAL A 116 5.60 0.95 15.16
CA VAL A 116 5.19 2.25 14.60
C VAL A 116 4.21 2.97 15.52
N GLU A 117 3.35 2.24 16.21
CA GLU A 117 2.44 2.78 17.24
C GLU A 117 3.22 3.31 18.46
N GLU A 118 4.25 2.59 18.89
CA GLU A 118 5.13 3.05 19.97
C GLU A 118 5.92 4.30 19.58
N LEU A 119 6.45 4.38 18.35
CA LEU A 119 7.06 5.59 17.80
C LEU A 119 6.07 6.76 17.82
N ALA A 120 4.84 6.57 17.34
CA ALA A 120 3.82 7.61 17.33
C ALA A 120 3.44 8.08 18.73
N LYS A 121 3.36 7.15 19.68
CA LYS A 121 3.01 7.43 21.08
C LYS A 121 4.03 8.31 21.80
N TYR A 122 5.33 8.11 21.54
CA TYR A 122 6.39 8.72 22.35
C TYR A 122 7.20 9.80 21.63
N SER A 123 7.10 9.95 20.30
CA SER A 123 7.87 10.95 19.56
C SER A 123 7.40 12.39 19.77
N GLY A 124 6.10 12.60 19.94
CA GLY A 124 5.49 13.94 19.99
C GLY A 124 5.42 14.65 18.64
N VAL A 125 5.74 13.96 17.54
CA VAL A 125 5.62 14.45 16.17
C VAL A 125 4.84 13.42 15.33
N PRO A 126 4.27 13.81 14.16
CA PRO A 126 3.61 12.87 13.27
C PRO A 126 4.50 11.71 12.85
N VAL A 127 3.95 10.50 12.89
CA VAL A 127 4.61 9.28 12.42
C VAL A 127 3.82 8.70 11.25
N TRP A 128 4.53 8.30 10.19
CA TRP A 128 3.94 7.75 8.96
C TRP A 128 4.37 6.30 8.77
N ASN A 129 3.38 5.42 8.65
CA ASN A 129 3.61 4.00 8.39
C ASN A 129 3.92 3.77 6.90
N GLY A 130 5.19 3.58 6.56
CA GLY A 130 5.64 3.22 5.23
C GLY A 130 5.31 1.76 4.85
N LEU A 131 5.28 0.87 5.83
CA LEU A 131 4.78 -0.51 5.80
C LEU A 131 5.09 -1.21 7.14
N THR A 132 4.13 -1.98 7.63
CA THR A 132 4.32 -3.02 8.65
C THR A 132 3.85 -4.38 8.12
N ASP A 133 3.96 -5.44 8.92
CA ASP A 133 3.42 -6.76 8.54
C ASP A 133 1.89 -6.74 8.44
N GLU A 134 1.23 -5.88 9.23
CA GLU A 134 -0.23 -5.77 9.32
C GLU A 134 -0.84 -4.74 8.36
N PHE A 135 -0.14 -3.61 8.09
CA PHE A 135 -0.71 -2.51 7.30
C PHE A 135 0.29 -1.86 6.34
N HIS A 136 -0.25 -1.40 5.20
CA HIS A 136 0.47 -0.59 4.20
C HIS A 136 -0.39 0.59 3.71
N PRO A 137 -0.75 1.55 4.58
CA PRO A 137 -1.73 2.58 4.26
C PRO A 137 -1.29 3.52 3.14
N THR A 138 0.02 3.79 2.99
CA THR A 138 0.54 4.65 1.92
C THR A 138 0.34 4.05 0.53
N GLN A 139 0.38 2.71 0.41
CA GLN A 139 0.08 2.04 -0.86
C GLN A 139 -1.39 2.20 -1.22
N ILE A 140 -2.29 2.04 -0.23
CA ILE A 140 -3.72 2.09 -0.50
C ILE A 140 -4.18 3.48 -0.94
N LEU A 141 -3.62 4.56 -0.38
CA LEU A 141 -3.90 5.90 -0.90
C LEU A 141 -3.51 6.05 -2.37
N ALA A 142 -2.37 5.48 -2.78
CA ALA A 142 -1.93 5.51 -4.17
C ALA A 142 -2.86 4.70 -5.09
N THR A 143 -3.25 3.52 -4.65
CA THR A 143 -4.23 2.68 -5.35
C THR A 143 -5.56 3.42 -5.54
N LEU A 144 -6.10 4.03 -4.47
CA LEU A 144 -7.34 4.80 -4.53
C LEU A 144 -7.22 6.02 -5.46
N LEU A 145 -6.10 6.74 -5.43
CA LEU A 145 -5.84 7.84 -6.37
C LEU A 145 -5.81 7.34 -7.82
N THR A 146 -5.12 6.23 -8.10
CA THR A 146 -5.02 5.65 -9.45
C THR A 146 -6.39 5.22 -9.97
N ILE A 147 -7.19 4.56 -9.15
CA ILE A 147 -8.56 4.17 -9.48
C ILE A 147 -9.42 5.43 -9.77
N LYS A 148 -9.33 6.45 -8.91
CA LYS A 148 -10.06 7.71 -9.09
C LYS A 148 -9.66 8.46 -10.36
N GLU A 149 -8.37 8.48 -10.69
CA GLU A 149 -7.86 9.09 -11.94
C GLU A 149 -8.40 8.36 -13.18
N HIS A 150 -8.46 7.02 -13.14
CA HIS A 150 -8.90 6.22 -14.28
C HIS A 150 -10.43 6.23 -14.47
N PHE A 151 -11.20 6.00 -13.40
CA PHE A 151 -12.67 5.86 -13.46
C PHE A 151 -13.43 7.14 -13.11
N GLY A 152 -12.76 8.19 -12.63
CA GLY A 152 -13.39 9.43 -12.18
C GLY A 152 -14.17 9.32 -10.86
N LYS A 153 -14.19 8.14 -10.23
CA LYS A 153 -14.93 7.86 -8.99
C LYS A 153 -14.28 6.71 -8.23
N LEU A 154 -14.66 6.56 -6.95
CA LEU A 154 -14.31 5.40 -6.12
C LEU A 154 -15.55 4.55 -5.79
N LYS A 155 -16.62 5.21 -5.36
CA LYS A 155 -17.84 4.52 -4.91
C LYS A 155 -18.42 3.60 -5.97
N GLY A 156 -18.66 2.33 -5.57
CA GLY A 156 -19.25 1.30 -6.43
C GLY A 156 -18.27 0.66 -7.44
N ILE A 157 -16.98 1.03 -7.43
CA ILE A 157 -15.93 0.32 -8.18
C ILE A 157 -15.73 -1.06 -7.56
N LYS A 158 -15.69 -2.09 -8.39
CA LYS A 158 -15.51 -3.49 -7.98
C LYS A 158 -14.03 -3.86 -8.08
N LEU A 159 -13.40 -4.10 -6.93
CA LEU A 159 -12.00 -4.50 -6.83
C LEU A 159 -11.89 -5.94 -6.34
N CYS A 160 -11.22 -6.79 -7.11
CA CYS A 160 -10.83 -8.14 -6.72
C CYS A 160 -9.35 -8.17 -6.33
N PHE A 161 -9.06 -8.54 -5.08
CA PHE A 161 -7.71 -8.81 -4.61
C PHE A 161 -7.46 -10.32 -4.72
N MET A 162 -6.56 -10.73 -5.60
CA MET A 162 -6.26 -12.13 -5.90
C MET A 162 -4.95 -12.56 -5.22
N GLY A 163 -5.00 -13.64 -4.44
CA GLY A 163 -3.83 -14.18 -3.75
C GLY A 163 -3.94 -14.13 -2.23
N ASP A 164 -2.81 -14.04 -1.53
CA ASP A 164 -2.78 -14.06 -0.06
C ASP A 164 -3.27 -12.75 0.55
N ALA A 165 -4.51 -12.72 0.98
CA ALA A 165 -5.15 -11.52 1.55
C ALA A 165 -5.00 -11.39 3.09
N ARG A 166 -4.21 -12.26 3.75
CA ARG A 166 -4.06 -12.27 5.21
C ARG A 166 -3.19 -11.14 5.75
N PHE A 167 -2.27 -10.63 4.94
CA PHE A 167 -1.23 -9.67 5.33
C PHE A 167 -1.56 -8.24 4.91
N ASN A 168 -0.58 -7.36 5.08
CA ASN A 168 -0.73 -5.91 4.98
C ASN A 168 -1.47 -5.43 3.73
N MET A 169 -1.18 -5.98 2.52
CA MET A 169 -1.83 -5.50 1.29
C MET A 169 -3.30 -5.87 1.21
N GLY A 170 -3.65 -7.16 1.41
CA GLY A 170 -5.04 -7.61 1.37
C GLY A 170 -5.90 -6.95 2.44
N VAL A 171 -5.35 -6.86 3.67
CA VAL A 171 -6.01 -6.22 4.81
C VAL A 171 -6.20 -4.72 4.59
N SER A 172 -5.14 -4.00 4.21
CA SER A 172 -5.23 -2.54 4.00
C SER A 172 -6.10 -2.18 2.81
N MET A 173 -6.10 -3.00 1.75
CA MET A 173 -6.97 -2.82 0.59
C MET A 173 -8.44 -2.96 0.98
N MET A 174 -8.78 -3.99 1.75
CA MET A 174 -10.13 -4.18 2.27
C MET A 174 -10.60 -2.99 3.11
N ILE A 175 -9.74 -2.47 3.98
CA ILE A 175 -10.03 -1.28 4.79
C ILE A 175 -10.26 -0.05 3.90
N GLY A 176 -9.37 0.21 2.95
CA GLY A 176 -9.51 1.33 2.01
C GLY A 176 -10.80 1.25 1.20
N CYS A 177 -11.13 0.07 0.68
CA CYS A 177 -12.38 -0.16 -0.02
C CYS A 177 -13.62 0.04 0.87
N ALA A 178 -13.59 -0.47 2.10
CA ALA A 178 -14.66 -0.28 3.07
C ALA A 178 -14.89 1.21 3.40
N LYS A 179 -13.81 1.97 3.60
CA LYS A 179 -13.87 3.41 3.88
C LYS A 179 -14.40 4.23 2.71
N MET A 180 -14.01 3.88 1.47
CA MET A 180 -14.31 4.70 0.29
C MET A 180 -15.50 4.19 -0.55
N GLY A 181 -16.25 3.21 -0.04
CA GLY A 181 -17.48 2.75 -0.69
C GLY A 181 -17.27 1.87 -1.93
N LEU A 182 -16.10 1.20 -2.05
CA LEU A 182 -15.83 0.23 -3.12
C LEU A 182 -16.43 -1.15 -2.77
N GLU A 183 -16.63 -1.98 -3.79
CA GLU A 183 -16.95 -3.40 -3.63
C GLU A 183 -15.64 -4.20 -3.63
N TYR A 184 -15.20 -4.69 -2.46
CA TYR A 184 -13.99 -5.50 -2.31
C TYR A 184 -14.33 -6.98 -2.31
N THR A 185 -13.58 -7.76 -3.08
CA THR A 185 -13.61 -9.22 -3.02
C THR A 185 -12.20 -9.76 -2.83
N ALA A 186 -11.97 -10.48 -1.71
CA ALA A 186 -10.76 -11.28 -1.55
C ALA A 186 -10.96 -12.60 -2.30
N VAL A 187 -10.08 -12.89 -3.27
CA VAL A 187 -10.14 -14.06 -4.15
C VAL A 187 -8.98 -14.98 -3.84
N ALA A 188 -9.22 -16.00 -3.03
CA ALA A 188 -8.19 -16.91 -2.52
C ALA A 188 -8.79 -18.20 -1.99
N PRO A 189 -7.98 -19.25 -1.72
CA PRO A 189 -8.40 -20.33 -0.84
C PRO A 189 -8.76 -19.79 0.56
N GLU A 190 -9.73 -20.39 1.25
CA GLU A 190 -10.24 -19.90 2.55
C GLU A 190 -9.12 -19.64 3.59
N LYS A 191 -8.07 -20.47 3.60
CA LYS A 191 -6.93 -20.31 4.50
C LYS A 191 -6.09 -19.03 4.27
N TYR A 192 -6.31 -18.35 3.15
CA TYR A 192 -5.64 -17.11 2.77
C TYR A 192 -6.57 -15.87 2.84
N PHE A 193 -7.77 -16.01 3.37
CA PHE A 193 -8.64 -14.87 3.61
C PHE A 193 -8.13 -13.96 4.73
N PRO A 194 -8.49 -12.67 4.71
CA PRO A 194 -8.12 -11.74 5.77
C PRO A 194 -8.59 -12.22 7.16
N PRO A 195 -7.91 -11.79 8.24
CA PRO A 195 -8.33 -12.12 9.61
C PRO A 195 -9.79 -11.73 9.86
N LYS A 196 -10.55 -12.65 10.47
CA LYS A 196 -11.99 -12.53 10.67
C LYS A 196 -12.41 -11.25 11.40
N GLU A 197 -11.62 -10.84 12.39
CA GLU A 197 -11.89 -9.61 13.14
C GLU A 197 -11.86 -8.36 12.28
N ILE A 198 -10.89 -8.28 11.36
CA ILE A 198 -10.80 -7.14 10.42
C ILE A 198 -11.90 -7.19 9.38
N VAL A 199 -12.27 -8.39 8.90
CA VAL A 199 -13.41 -8.56 7.97
C VAL A 199 -14.70 -8.02 8.59
N GLU A 200 -15.01 -8.40 9.84
CA GLU A 200 -16.21 -7.91 10.52
C GLU A 200 -16.16 -6.39 10.75
N LYS A 201 -15.00 -5.85 11.14
CA LYS A 201 -14.82 -4.39 11.27
C LYS A 201 -15.06 -3.66 9.94
N CYS A 202 -14.55 -4.19 8.84
CA CYS A 202 -14.78 -3.62 7.50
C CYS A 202 -16.24 -3.72 7.06
N LYS A 203 -16.93 -4.81 7.40
CA LYS A 203 -18.38 -4.95 7.14
C LYS A 203 -19.20 -3.93 7.93
N GLU A 204 -18.82 -3.60 9.17
CA GLU A 204 -19.50 -2.53 9.93
C GLU A 204 -19.29 -1.16 9.26
N ILE A 205 -18.06 -0.83 8.88
CA ILE A 205 -17.76 0.40 8.13
C ILE A 205 -18.57 0.46 6.81
N ALA A 206 -18.66 -0.68 6.12
CA ALA A 206 -19.37 -0.78 4.86
C ALA A 206 -20.89 -0.43 4.95
N LYS A 207 -21.51 -0.63 6.11
CA LYS A 207 -22.91 -0.23 6.33
C LYS A 207 -23.12 1.29 6.20
N GLU A 208 -22.12 2.08 6.58
CA GLU A 208 -22.19 3.55 6.52
C GLU A 208 -21.78 4.07 5.14
N THR A 209 -20.77 3.48 4.53
CA THR A 209 -20.19 3.97 3.25
C THR A 209 -20.91 3.42 2.01
N GLY A 210 -21.63 2.31 2.16
CA GLY A 210 -22.24 1.57 1.06
C GLY A 210 -21.28 0.63 0.34
N ALA A 211 -20.11 0.37 0.91
CA ALA A 211 -19.16 -0.63 0.41
C ALA A 211 -19.73 -2.06 0.53
N LYS A 212 -19.13 -3.01 -0.20
CA LYS A 212 -19.42 -4.43 -0.03
C LYS A 212 -18.11 -5.18 0.20
N ILE A 213 -18.10 -6.11 1.17
CA ILE A 213 -16.94 -6.93 1.50
C ILE A 213 -17.32 -8.39 1.29
N THR A 214 -16.65 -9.03 0.35
CA THR A 214 -16.86 -10.43 -0.06
C THR A 214 -15.58 -11.24 0.06
N LEU A 215 -15.72 -12.50 0.45
CA LEU A 215 -14.66 -13.50 0.42
C LEU A 215 -15.13 -14.61 -0.52
N GLU A 216 -14.37 -14.93 -1.55
CA GLU A 216 -14.77 -15.87 -2.59
C GLU A 216 -13.58 -16.73 -3.05
N SER A 217 -13.74 -18.04 -3.07
CA SER A 217 -12.69 -18.95 -3.53
C SER A 217 -12.86 -19.36 -5.00
N ASP A 218 -14.01 -19.15 -5.60
CA ASP A 218 -14.25 -19.37 -7.04
C ASP A 218 -13.79 -18.14 -7.83
N VAL A 219 -12.69 -18.28 -8.57
CA VAL A 219 -12.08 -17.20 -9.36
C VAL A 219 -13.07 -16.66 -10.40
N ASP A 220 -13.73 -17.57 -11.15
CA ASP A 220 -14.62 -17.19 -12.25
C ASP A 220 -15.82 -16.38 -11.78
N LYS A 221 -16.34 -16.75 -10.61
CA LYS A 221 -17.45 -16.04 -9.98
C LYS A 221 -17.01 -14.70 -9.43
N ALA A 222 -15.83 -14.66 -8.79
CA ALA A 222 -15.31 -13.48 -8.13
C ALA A 222 -14.97 -12.35 -9.11
N VAL A 223 -14.23 -12.69 -10.19
CA VAL A 223 -13.71 -11.67 -11.12
C VAL A 223 -14.74 -11.16 -12.12
N LYS A 224 -15.87 -11.84 -12.25
CA LYS A 224 -16.90 -11.46 -13.25
C LYS A 224 -17.40 -10.04 -13.06
N GLY A 225 -17.10 -9.20 -14.05
CA GLY A 225 -17.48 -7.79 -14.07
C GLY A 225 -16.75 -6.96 -13.02
N ALA A 226 -15.56 -7.35 -12.60
CA ALA A 226 -14.68 -6.53 -11.80
C ALA A 226 -14.12 -5.37 -12.63
N ASP A 227 -13.96 -4.20 -12.02
CA ASP A 227 -13.35 -3.03 -12.62
C ASP A 227 -11.83 -3.03 -12.40
N VAL A 228 -11.37 -3.60 -11.28
CA VAL A 228 -9.98 -3.64 -10.87
C VAL A 228 -9.59 -5.05 -10.45
N ILE A 229 -8.55 -5.59 -11.06
CA ILE A 229 -7.87 -6.80 -10.60
C ILE A 229 -6.57 -6.38 -9.94
N TYR A 230 -6.40 -6.74 -8.68
CA TYR A 230 -5.22 -6.44 -7.87
C TYR A 230 -4.57 -7.74 -7.37
N THR A 231 -3.25 -7.80 -7.38
CA THR A 231 -2.52 -8.89 -6.73
C THR A 231 -1.25 -8.40 -6.05
N ASP A 232 -0.64 -9.25 -5.27
CA ASP A 232 0.65 -9.04 -4.62
C ASP A 232 1.46 -10.34 -4.68
N VAL A 233 2.75 -10.26 -4.42
CA VAL A 233 3.62 -11.44 -4.38
C VAL A 233 3.07 -12.50 -3.43
N TRP A 234 3.15 -13.77 -3.83
CA TRP A 234 2.64 -14.88 -3.01
C TRP A 234 3.49 -15.16 -1.78
N VAL A 235 4.75 -14.78 -1.83
CA VAL A 235 5.70 -14.94 -0.72
C VAL A 235 6.34 -13.60 -0.42
N SER A 236 6.14 -13.11 0.81
CA SER A 236 6.66 -11.82 1.24
C SER A 236 8.17 -11.87 1.53
N MET A 237 8.82 -10.71 1.44
CA MET A 237 10.24 -10.59 1.79
C MET A 237 10.49 -11.02 3.22
N GLY A 238 11.44 -11.97 3.40
CA GLY A 238 11.84 -12.50 4.71
C GLY A 238 11.09 -13.75 5.15
N GLU A 239 10.13 -14.24 4.37
CA GLU A 239 9.54 -15.58 4.61
C GLU A 239 10.55 -16.69 4.24
N LYS A 240 10.43 -17.83 4.93
CA LYS A 240 11.33 -18.97 4.75
C LYS A 240 11.08 -19.66 3.40
N GLU A 241 12.13 -20.26 2.84
CA GLU A 241 12.05 -20.97 1.56
C GLU A 241 11.05 -22.12 1.56
N GLU A 242 10.86 -22.78 2.71
CA GLU A 242 9.95 -23.92 2.83
C GLU A 242 8.48 -23.58 2.54
N VAL A 243 8.08 -22.31 2.70
CA VAL A 243 6.70 -21.88 2.42
C VAL A 243 6.41 -21.69 0.93
N TRP A 244 7.44 -21.56 0.09
CA TRP A 244 7.28 -21.28 -1.34
C TRP A 244 6.47 -22.36 -2.06
N LYS A 245 6.82 -23.61 -1.82
CA LYS A 245 6.15 -24.74 -2.50
C LYS A 245 4.65 -24.75 -2.20
N GLU A 246 4.29 -24.67 -0.93
CA GLU A 246 2.89 -24.65 -0.50
C GLU A 246 2.14 -23.45 -1.10
N ARG A 247 2.76 -22.25 -1.06
CA ARG A 247 2.15 -21.04 -1.61
C ARG A 247 1.93 -21.15 -3.12
N ILE A 248 2.90 -21.68 -3.86
CA ILE A 248 2.77 -21.90 -5.32
C ILE A 248 1.64 -22.89 -5.60
N GLU A 249 1.63 -24.04 -4.93
CA GLU A 249 0.60 -25.07 -5.13
C GLU A 249 -0.81 -24.54 -4.86
N ASP A 250 -0.98 -23.76 -3.80
CA ASP A 250 -2.28 -23.21 -3.41
C ASP A 250 -2.73 -22.02 -4.26
N LEU A 251 -1.81 -21.14 -4.65
CA LEU A 251 -2.14 -19.85 -5.25
C LEU A 251 -2.00 -19.83 -6.78
N LEU A 252 -1.37 -20.83 -7.39
CA LEU A 252 -1.28 -20.94 -8.85
C LEU A 252 -2.66 -20.88 -9.55
N PRO A 253 -3.75 -21.48 -9.03
CA PRO A 253 -5.08 -21.30 -9.58
C PRO A 253 -5.63 -19.87 -9.51
N TYR A 254 -4.99 -19.00 -8.72
CA TYR A 254 -5.36 -17.60 -8.50
C TYR A 254 -4.39 -16.62 -9.20
N GLN A 255 -3.54 -17.12 -10.11
CA GLN A 255 -2.67 -16.29 -10.93
C GLN A 255 -3.50 -15.37 -11.81
N VAL A 256 -3.12 -14.08 -11.85
CA VAL A 256 -3.71 -13.13 -12.78
C VAL A 256 -3.12 -13.35 -14.17
N ASN A 257 -3.96 -13.69 -15.12
CA ASN A 257 -3.61 -13.97 -16.52
C ASN A 257 -4.66 -13.38 -17.46
N SER A 258 -4.44 -13.49 -18.77
CA SER A 258 -5.36 -12.95 -19.79
C SER A 258 -6.79 -13.46 -19.63
N SER A 259 -7.01 -14.74 -19.25
CA SER A 259 -8.34 -15.30 -19.03
C SER A 259 -9.06 -14.63 -17.86
N VAL A 260 -8.34 -14.30 -16.79
CA VAL A 260 -8.88 -13.54 -15.63
C VAL A 260 -9.30 -12.13 -16.07
N MET A 261 -8.46 -11.43 -16.82
CA MET A 261 -8.75 -10.09 -17.32
C MET A 261 -9.93 -10.06 -18.28
N GLU A 262 -10.05 -11.05 -19.18
CA GLU A 262 -11.20 -11.19 -20.08
C GLU A 262 -12.52 -11.38 -19.32
N LYS A 263 -12.53 -12.15 -18.24
CA LYS A 263 -13.71 -12.39 -17.39
C LYS A 263 -14.08 -11.17 -16.54
N ALA A 264 -13.10 -10.40 -16.11
CA ALA A 264 -13.31 -9.13 -15.40
C ALA A 264 -14.08 -8.14 -16.29
N GLY A 265 -13.65 -7.95 -17.50
CA GLY A 265 -14.30 -7.11 -18.50
C GLY A 265 -13.28 -6.28 -19.28
N LYS A 266 -13.68 -5.80 -20.46
CA LYS A 266 -12.76 -5.13 -21.39
C LYS A 266 -12.16 -3.82 -20.84
N ASP A 267 -12.82 -3.17 -19.90
CA ASP A 267 -12.40 -1.89 -19.31
C ASP A 267 -11.74 -2.09 -17.95
N ALA A 268 -11.52 -3.34 -17.52
CA ALA A 268 -10.86 -3.67 -16.27
C ALA A 268 -9.37 -3.29 -16.31
N ILE A 269 -8.88 -2.72 -15.21
CA ILE A 269 -7.46 -2.41 -15.03
C ILE A 269 -6.77 -3.43 -14.12
N PHE A 270 -5.48 -3.61 -14.34
CA PHE A 270 -4.60 -4.40 -13.49
C PHE A 270 -3.72 -3.48 -12.63
N LEU A 271 -3.61 -3.77 -11.33
CA LEU A 271 -2.78 -3.06 -10.36
C LEU A 271 -1.94 -4.03 -9.52
N HIS A 272 -0.79 -3.56 -9.05
CA HIS A 272 0.15 -4.31 -8.23
C HIS A 272 1.07 -3.35 -7.46
N CYS A 273 1.33 -3.61 -6.19
CA CYS A 273 2.18 -2.74 -5.35
C CYS A 273 3.67 -2.76 -5.72
N LEU A 274 4.12 -3.73 -6.53
CA LEU A 274 5.51 -3.98 -6.89
C LEU A 274 6.43 -4.27 -5.66
N PRO A 275 7.48 -5.13 -5.81
CA PRO A 275 7.91 -5.82 -7.03
C PRO A 275 6.95 -6.92 -7.45
N SER A 276 7.01 -7.37 -8.70
CA SER A 276 6.20 -8.46 -9.24
C SER A 276 7.10 -9.52 -9.88
N PHE A 277 6.70 -10.80 -9.78
CA PHE A 277 7.39 -11.91 -10.41
C PHE A 277 6.63 -12.36 -11.67
N HIS A 278 6.71 -11.55 -12.72
CA HIS A 278 5.98 -11.76 -13.97
C HIS A 278 6.87 -12.32 -15.11
N ASP A 279 8.20 -12.31 -14.94
CA ASP A 279 9.18 -12.73 -15.94
C ASP A 279 10.44 -13.37 -15.32
N LEU A 280 11.45 -13.64 -16.16
CA LEU A 280 12.74 -14.23 -15.79
C LEU A 280 13.90 -13.21 -15.76
N GLU A 281 13.62 -11.92 -15.79
CA GLU A 281 14.67 -10.90 -15.82
C GLU A 281 15.32 -10.65 -14.45
N THR A 282 14.74 -11.19 -13.37
CA THR A 282 15.28 -11.09 -12.01
C THR A 282 15.98 -12.39 -11.58
N ASP A 283 16.94 -12.29 -10.65
CA ASP A 283 17.61 -13.47 -10.10
C ASP A 283 16.63 -14.42 -9.40
N ILE A 284 15.66 -13.86 -8.66
CA ILE A 284 14.60 -14.64 -8.00
C ILE A 284 13.68 -15.31 -9.03
N GLY A 285 13.31 -14.62 -10.10
CA GLY A 285 12.50 -15.21 -11.18
C GLY A 285 13.18 -16.42 -11.82
N LYS A 286 14.49 -16.34 -12.09
CA LYS A 286 15.30 -17.47 -12.58
C LYS A 286 15.36 -18.63 -11.59
N GLU A 287 15.56 -18.32 -10.30
CA GLU A 287 15.61 -19.33 -9.24
C GLU A 287 14.26 -20.07 -9.11
N ILE A 288 13.14 -19.36 -9.21
CA ILE A 288 11.79 -19.94 -9.21
C ILE A 288 11.59 -20.83 -10.43
N PHE A 289 12.04 -20.40 -11.62
CA PHE A 289 11.95 -21.20 -12.82
C PHE A 289 12.78 -22.50 -12.71
N ASP A 290 14.01 -22.40 -12.21
CA ASP A 290 14.89 -23.56 -12.03
C ASP A 290 14.34 -24.57 -11.04
N LYS A 291 13.68 -24.10 -9.96
CA LYS A 291 13.13 -24.97 -8.90
C LYS A 291 11.72 -25.50 -9.20
N TYR A 292 10.87 -24.67 -9.78
CA TYR A 292 9.42 -24.94 -9.89
C TYR A 292 8.91 -24.96 -11.33
N GLY A 293 9.73 -24.60 -12.33
CA GLY A 293 9.34 -24.56 -13.75
C GLY A 293 8.36 -23.43 -14.10
N LEU A 294 8.22 -22.41 -13.26
CA LEU A 294 7.30 -21.29 -13.44
C LEU A 294 8.04 -20.09 -14.02
N SER A 295 7.61 -19.60 -15.16
CA SER A 295 8.13 -18.37 -15.79
C SER A 295 7.47 -17.08 -15.24
N ALA A 296 6.37 -17.20 -14.52
CA ALA A 296 5.65 -16.12 -13.87
C ALA A 296 4.93 -16.67 -12.64
N MET A 297 4.73 -15.85 -11.60
CA MET A 297 4.03 -16.26 -10.39
C MET A 297 2.63 -15.62 -10.30
N GLU A 298 2.47 -14.56 -9.53
CA GLU A 298 1.16 -13.96 -9.21
C GLU A 298 0.48 -13.31 -10.42
N VAL A 299 1.23 -12.93 -11.44
CA VAL A 299 0.72 -12.36 -12.70
C VAL A 299 1.58 -12.78 -13.87
N THR A 300 0.97 -13.01 -15.04
CA THR A 300 1.68 -13.31 -16.29
C THR A 300 2.20 -12.03 -16.94
N ASP A 301 3.30 -12.13 -17.71
CA ASP A 301 3.95 -10.96 -18.31
C ASP A 301 3.06 -10.25 -19.35
N ASP A 302 2.24 -10.99 -20.09
CA ASP A 302 1.28 -10.42 -21.05
C ASP A 302 0.25 -9.50 -20.38
N VAL A 303 -0.20 -9.80 -19.16
CA VAL A 303 -1.07 -8.93 -18.37
C VAL A 303 -0.27 -7.77 -17.80
N PHE A 304 0.91 -8.04 -17.23
CA PHE A 304 1.75 -7.02 -16.60
C PHE A 304 2.16 -5.91 -17.59
N GLN A 305 2.46 -6.27 -18.85
CA GLN A 305 2.84 -5.35 -19.92
C GLN A 305 1.65 -4.82 -20.74
N SER A 306 0.44 -5.23 -20.41
CA SER A 306 -0.75 -4.85 -21.19
C SER A 306 -1.09 -3.35 -21.02
N PRO A 307 -1.84 -2.75 -21.95
CA PRO A 307 -2.34 -1.39 -21.81
C PRO A 307 -3.30 -1.19 -20.63
N SER A 308 -3.90 -2.26 -20.09
CA SER A 308 -4.74 -2.21 -18.90
C SER A 308 -3.95 -2.22 -17.59
N SER A 309 -2.65 -2.46 -17.64
CA SER A 309 -1.77 -2.41 -16.46
C SER A 309 -1.41 -0.97 -16.13
N LEU A 310 -1.79 -0.51 -14.96
CA LEU A 310 -1.49 0.83 -14.44
C LEU A 310 -0.53 0.77 -13.23
N VAL A 311 0.29 -0.28 -13.15
CA VAL A 311 1.21 -0.51 -12.01
C VAL A 311 2.25 0.60 -11.85
N PHE A 312 2.71 1.21 -12.94
CA PHE A 312 3.68 2.30 -12.89
C PHE A 312 3.04 3.64 -12.55
N ASP A 313 1.80 3.89 -12.99
CA ASP A 313 1.01 5.05 -12.57
C ASP A 313 0.70 4.98 -11.07
N GLU A 314 0.35 3.80 -10.56
CA GLU A 314 0.17 3.55 -9.14
C GLU A 314 1.47 3.78 -8.36
N ALA A 315 2.61 3.29 -8.87
CA ALA A 315 3.91 3.50 -8.25
C ALA A 315 4.30 4.99 -8.19
N GLU A 316 4.03 5.78 -9.26
CA GLU A 316 4.20 7.23 -9.25
C GLU A 316 3.28 7.88 -8.21
N ASN A 317 2.03 7.47 -8.14
CA ASN A 317 1.03 8.03 -7.22
C ASN A 317 1.41 7.86 -5.75
N ARG A 318 2.24 6.90 -5.39
CA ARG A 318 2.78 6.77 -4.03
C ARG A 318 3.53 8.01 -3.57
N MET A 319 4.37 8.59 -4.41
CA MET A 319 5.08 9.82 -4.10
C MET A 319 4.11 10.98 -3.84
N HIS A 320 3.05 11.09 -4.64
CA HIS A 320 2.08 12.19 -4.52
C HIS A 320 1.18 12.05 -3.29
N THR A 321 0.74 10.82 -2.96
CA THR A 321 -0.08 10.56 -1.77
C THR A 321 0.73 10.68 -0.49
N ILE A 322 1.96 10.18 -0.45
CA ILE A 322 2.90 10.40 0.66
C ILE A 322 3.14 11.90 0.89
N LYS A 323 3.37 12.66 -0.20
CA LYS A 323 3.51 14.11 -0.13
C LYS A 323 2.29 14.78 0.49
N ALA A 324 1.08 14.38 0.11
CA ALA A 324 -0.16 14.91 0.67
C ALA A 324 -0.28 14.60 2.17
N VAL A 325 0.00 13.38 2.58
CA VAL A 325 0.00 12.99 4.00
C VAL A 325 0.99 13.84 4.80
N MET A 326 2.25 13.95 4.34
CA MET A 326 3.26 14.77 5.01
C MET A 326 2.85 16.25 5.08
N ALA A 327 2.33 16.80 3.98
CA ALA A 327 1.90 18.20 3.89
C ALA A 327 0.74 18.56 4.83
N LEU A 328 -0.18 17.62 5.04
CA LEU A 328 -1.40 17.84 5.83
C LEU A 328 -1.19 17.56 7.33
N THR A 329 -0.20 16.75 7.68
CA THR A 329 0.02 16.33 9.09
C THR A 329 1.11 17.13 9.79
N LEU A 330 2.03 17.79 9.09
CA LEU A 330 3.04 18.70 9.63
C LEU A 330 2.51 20.14 9.76
#